data_21730029ea52f170032b48ad838c1502
#
_entry.id   21730029ea52f170032b48ad838c1502
#
_cell.length_a   1.000
_cell.length_b   1.000
_cell.length_c   1.000
_cell.angle_alpha   90.00
_cell.angle_beta   90.00
_cell.angle_gamma   90.00
#
_symmetry.space_group_name_H-M   'P 1'
#
loop_
_entity.id
_entity.type
_entity.pdbx_description
1 polymer ?
#
loop_
_entity_poly.entity_id
_entity_poly.type
_entity_poly.pdbx_seq_one_letter_code
_entity_poly.pdbx_strand_id
1 'polypeptide(L)'
;LSIFVASRATTEDAFDQSELQENGRIAMRLLTQDLKWAGFWGDYTGSPMAVGQGVTLSAGSSVLAANDCLDNLGRGSLPPSVGTNRGIWVAGVDNSRAITGGAFACIPVASRIANTDVISIKRLIGLPLADAAATGNRFYLATTTQAAQMFKGGETVPAMTPERQLWEYQHFIYYLSPNAAGNPELRKRYLTANGGSVLISGPMAEGIERMTVLFGVDDSPVPDGEIDRYVATANVTEQEWSEGRVVAARIFILVRSLQASSSYVNNNVYQVGSTSVSGNGDGFRRLLLESSVSLRNPAVMAGGGA
;
A
#
# COMPACT_ATOMS: atom_id res chain seq x y z
N LEU A 1 45.57 -8.14 20.53
CA LEU A 1 44.95 -8.26 19.20
C LEU A 1 43.58 -8.94 19.27
N SER A 2 43.40 -10.07 20.00
CA SER A 2 42.11 -10.80 20.09
C SER A 2 40.98 -9.98 20.74
N ILE A 3 41.27 -9.21 21.80
CA ILE A 3 40.27 -8.36 22.49
C ILE A 3 39.79 -7.23 21.55
N PHE A 4 40.67 -6.66 20.75
CA PHE A 4 40.31 -5.61 19.80
C PHE A 4 39.39 -6.12 18.67
N VAL A 5 39.66 -7.33 18.18
CA VAL A 5 38.84 -8.00 17.16
C VAL A 5 37.47 -8.35 17.72
N ALA A 6 37.40 -8.90 18.94
CA ALA A 6 36.13 -9.21 19.62
C ALA A 6 35.30 -7.96 19.92
N SER A 7 35.94 -6.87 20.38
CA SER A 7 35.26 -5.60 20.63
C SER A 7 34.67 -5.00 19.34
N ARG A 8 35.41 -5.08 18.23
CA ARG A 8 34.93 -4.61 16.92
C ARG A 8 33.73 -5.44 16.44
N ALA A 9 33.79 -6.76 16.51
CA ALA A 9 32.68 -7.62 16.11
C ALA A 9 31.41 -7.34 16.94
N THR A 10 31.52 -7.15 18.26
CA THR A 10 30.39 -6.80 19.13
C THR A 10 29.79 -5.44 18.77
N THR A 11 30.63 -4.48 18.40
CA THR A 11 30.18 -3.15 18.01
C THR A 11 29.45 -3.20 16.67
N GLU A 12 29.98 -3.90 15.67
CA GLU A 12 29.35 -4.11 14.37
C GLU A 12 27.98 -4.81 14.54
N ASP A 13 27.89 -5.83 15.38
CA ASP A 13 26.65 -6.53 15.71
C ASP A 13 25.59 -5.62 16.33
N ALA A 14 25.98 -4.72 17.21
CA ALA A 14 25.07 -3.77 17.85
C ALA A 14 24.54 -2.73 16.84
N PHE A 15 25.40 -2.25 15.94
CA PHE A 15 25.00 -1.35 14.86
C PHE A 15 24.02 -2.02 13.89
N ASP A 16 24.31 -3.22 13.41
CA ASP A 16 23.45 -3.98 12.52
C ASP A 16 22.05 -4.20 13.14
N GLN A 17 21.99 -4.59 14.42
CA GLN A 17 20.73 -4.78 15.12
C GLN A 17 19.93 -3.48 15.26
N SER A 18 20.60 -2.36 15.55
CA SER A 18 19.95 -1.05 15.65
C SER A 18 19.38 -0.62 14.31
N GLU A 19 20.13 -0.78 13.22
CA GLU A 19 19.70 -0.45 11.86
C GLU A 19 18.52 -1.31 11.41
N LEU A 20 18.55 -2.62 11.66
CA LEU A 20 17.43 -3.53 11.37
C LEU A 20 16.15 -3.10 12.09
N GLN A 21 16.24 -2.75 13.38
CA GLN A 21 15.09 -2.29 14.15
C GLN A 21 14.56 -0.95 13.66
N GLU A 22 15.41 0.01 13.35
CA GLU A 22 15.04 1.34 12.87
C GLU A 22 14.32 1.24 11.52
N ASN A 23 14.96 0.61 10.52
CA ASN A 23 14.40 0.46 9.17
C ASN A 23 13.09 -0.34 9.18
N GLY A 24 13.05 -1.42 9.95
CA GLY A 24 11.83 -2.22 10.09
C GLY A 24 10.69 -1.44 10.77
N ARG A 25 10.99 -0.66 11.79
CA ARG A 25 10.00 0.17 12.50
C ARG A 25 9.46 1.29 11.60
N ILE A 26 10.33 1.94 10.82
CA ILE A 26 9.92 2.97 9.84
C ILE A 26 8.98 2.33 8.80
N ALA A 27 9.38 1.22 8.17
CA ALA A 27 8.58 0.53 7.18
C ALA A 27 7.22 0.11 7.73
N MET A 28 7.18 -0.53 8.92
CA MET A 28 5.96 -0.99 9.55
C MET A 28 5.03 0.18 9.90
N ARG A 29 5.57 1.28 10.44
CA ARG A 29 4.78 2.48 10.77
C ARG A 29 4.13 3.09 9.54
N LEU A 30 4.87 3.25 8.43
CA LEU A 30 4.34 3.80 7.18
C LEU A 30 3.19 2.95 6.64
N LEU A 31 3.39 1.64 6.53
CA LEU A 31 2.40 0.72 6.01
C LEU A 31 1.14 0.66 6.89
N THR A 32 1.30 0.52 8.20
CA THR A 32 0.16 0.44 9.13
C THR A 32 -0.63 1.75 9.17
N GLN A 33 0.05 2.89 9.10
CA GLN A 33 -0.61 4.19 9.10
C GLN A 33 -1.45 4.38 7.85
N ASP A 34 -0.89 4.11 6.66
CA ASP A 34 -1.62 4.28 5.40
C ASP A 34 -2.76 3.25 5.24
N LEU A 35 -2.56 2.01 5.70
CA LEU A 35 -3.62 0.99 5.68
C LEU A 35 -4.81 1.33 6.59
N LYS A 36 -4.58 1.95 7.75
CA LYS A 36 -5.68 2.41 8.62
C LYS A 36 -6.63 3.39 7.93
N TRP A 37 -6.11 4.19 7.03
CA TRP A 37 -6.87 5.21 6.30
C TRP A 37 -7.32 4.75 4.91
N ALA A 38 -6.95 3.56 4.49
CA ALA A 38 -7.32 3.04 3.18
C ALA A 38 -8.84 3.00 3.01
N GLY A 39 -9.33 3.47 1.85
CA GLY A 39 -10.76 3.53 1.57
C GLY A 39 -11.53 4.62 2.34
N PHE A 40 -10.84 5.56 3.00
CA PHE A 40 -11.49 6.73 3.57
C PHE A 40 -11.85 7.73 2.46
N TRP A 41 -13.15 7.98 2.29
CA TRP A 41 -13.69 8.85 1.24
C TRP A 41 -14.38 10.10 1.78
N GLY A 42 -13.95 10.59 2.96
CA GLY A 42 -14.53 11.78 3.58
C GLY A 42 -15.96 11.54 4.05
N ASP A 43 -16.86 12.42 3.66
CA ASP A 43 -18.30 12.34 3.93
C ASP A 43 -19.09 11.64 2.81
N TYR A 44 -18.42 11.22 1.72
CA TYR A 44 -19.05 10.46 0.65
C TYR A 44 -19.36 9.02 1.11
N THR A 45 -20.63 8.66 1.10
CA THR A 45 -21.15 7.33 1.48
C THR A 45 -21.81 6.59 0.32
N GLY A 46 -21.79 7.18 -0.89
CA GLY A 46 -22.33 6.56 -2.10
C GLY A 46 -21.53 5.32 -2.51
N SER A 47 -22.22 4.28 -2.96
CA SER A 47 -21.60 3.04 -3.45
C SER A 47 -22.23 2.65 -4.79
N PRO A 48 -21.44 2.16 -5.75
CA PRO A 48 -19.98 2.12 -5.78
C PRO A 48 -19.36 3.50 -6.01
N MET A 49 -18.12 3.72 -5.58
CA MET A 49 -17.36 4.94 -5.90
C MET A 49 -16.80 4.83 -7.32
N ALA A 50 -17.66 5.01 -8.31
CA ALA A 50 -17.34 4.85 -9.73
C ALA A 50 -17.87 6.03 -10.57
N VAL A 51 -17.18 6.33 -11.66
CA VAL A 51 -17.58 7.37 -12.61
C VAL A 51 -18.92 7.02 -13.24
N GLY A 52 -19.84 7.99 -13.24
CA GLY A 52 -21.22 7.80 -13.70
C GLY A 52 -22.18 7.20 -12.65
N GLN A 53 -21.68 6.86 -11.47
CA GLN A 53 -22.46 6.36 -10.35
C GLN A 53 -22.21 7.22 -9.09
N GLY A 54 -22.58 8.49 -9.17
CA GLY A 54 -22.32 9.47 -8.11
C GLY A 54 -20.95 10.14 -8.16
N VAL A 55 -20.00 9.62 -8.94
CA VAL A 55 -18.67 10.22 -9.13
C VAL A 55 -18.52 10.76 -10.53
N THR A 56 -17.92 11.97 -10.64
CA THR A 56 -17.53 12.59 -11.91
C THR A 56 -16.05 12.96 -11.90
N LEU A 57 -15.43 13.01 -13.07
CA LEU A 57 -14.07 13.51 -13.25
C LEU A 57 -14.10 14.84 -14.02
N SER A 58 -13.30 15.82 -13.61
CA SER A 58 -13.05 16.99 -14.44
C SER A 58 -12.29 16.61 -15.72
N ALA A 59 -12.35 17.46 -16.74
CA ALA A 59 -11.68 17.21 -18.01
C ALA A 59 -10.14 17.08 -17.88
N GLY A 60 -9.54 17.73 -16.87
CA GLY A 60 -8.11 17.63 -16.57
C GLY A 60 -7.73 16.41 -15.70
N SER A 61 -8.71 15.70 -15.15
CA SER A 61 -8.47 14.54 -14.31
C SER A 61 -8.31 13.27 -15.13
N SER A 62 -7.12 13.06 -15.67
CA SER A 62 -6.78 11.86 -16.42
C SER A 62 -5.38 11.36 -16.03
N VAL A 63 -5.17 10.06 -16.08
CA VAL A 63 -3.85 9.43 -15.98
C VAL A 63 -3.67 8.60 -17.26
N LEU A 64 -2.55 8.83 -17.97
CA LEU A 64 -2.25 8.06 -19.17
C LEU A 64 -2.10 6.57 -18.79
N ALA A 65 -2.67 5.68 -19.58
CA ALA A 65 -2.63 4.24 -19.34
C ALA A 65 -1.20 3.69 -19.16
N ALA A 66 -0.22 4.25 -19.88
CA ALA A 66 1.19 3.90 -19.75
C ALA A 66 1.80 4.32 -18.40
N ASN A 67 1.22 5.29 -17.71
CA ASN A 67 1.69 5.85 -16.45
C ASN A 67 0.86 5.39 -15.25
N ASP A 68 -0.26 4.73 -15.50
CA ASP A 68 -1.14 4.22 -14.46
C ASP A 68 -0.80 2.76 -14.13
N CYS A 69 -1.06 2.39 -12.90
CA CYS A 69 -0.82 1.03 -12.41
C CYS A 69 -2.01 0.10 -12.66
N LEU A 70 -2.61 0.15 -13.81
CA LEU A 70 -3.98 -0.24 -14.05
C LEU A 70 -4.28 -1.65 -14.49
N ASP A 71 -5.45 -2.07 -14.06
CA ASP A 71 -6.47 -2.62 -14.94
C ASP A 71 -7.82 -1.89 -14.69
N ASN A 72 -8.86 -2.27 -15.44
CA ASN A 72 -10.19 -1.64 -15.44
C ASN A 72 -11.07 -2.00 -14.23
N LEU A 73 -10.52 -2.60 -13.17
CA LEU A 73 -11.28 -3.16 -12.05
C LEU A 73 -11.10 -2.38 -10.73
N GLY A 74 -11.07 -1.06 -10.78
CA GLY A 74 -10.91 -0.23 -9.58
C GLY A 74 -9.50 -0.17 -9.01
N ARG A 75 -8.51 -0.71 -9.71
CA ARG A 75 -7.09 -0.75 -9.29
C ARG A 75 -6.30 0.46 -9.75
N GLY A 76 -6.83 1.21 -10.72
CA GLY A 76 -6.21 2.41 -11.26
C GLY A 76 -6.08 3.55 -10.28
N SER A 77 -5.36 4.60 -10.69
CA SER A 77 -5.10 5.75 -9.86
C SER A 77 -6.34 6.60 -9.59
N LEU A 78 -7.26 6.68 -10.54
CA LEU A 78 -8.50 7.45 -10.42
C LEU A 78 -9.71 6.52 -10.26
N PRO A 79 -10.88 7.03 -9.80
CA PRO A 79 -12.11 6.27 -9.79
C PRO A 79 -12.40 5.65 -11.18
N PRO A 80 -12.75 4.36 -11.26
CA PRO A 80 -12.98 3.68 -12.52
C PRO A 80 -14.37 3.99 -13.09
N SER A 81 -14.56 3.72 -14.38
CA SER A 81 -15.88 3.73 -15.03
C SER A 81 -16.64 2.40 -14.85
N VAL A 82 -15.98 1.36 -14.40
CA VAL A 82 -16.54 0.01 -14.14
C VAL A 82 -15.98 -0.51 -12.83
N GLY A 83 -16.83 -1.08 -11.99
CA GLY A 83 -16.45 -1.58 -10.67
C GLY A 83 -16.38 -0.46 -9.62
N THR A 84 -15.72 -0.72 -8.51
CA THR A 84 -15.59 0.18 -7.36
C THR A 84 -14.17 0.68 -7.21
N ASN A 85 -13.99 1.95 -6.85
CA ASN A 85 -12.68 2.51 -6.51
C ASN A 85 -12.20 1.94 -5.17
N ARG A 86 -11.54 0.79 -5.24
CA ARG A 86 -11.12 0.04 -4.08
C ARG A 86 -9.97 0.75 -3.34
N GLY A 87 -10.13 0.94 -2.03
CA GLY A 87 -9.14 1.61 -1.18
C GLY A 87 -7.85 0.82 -0.98
N ILE A 88 -7.90 -0.52 -1.13
CA ILE A 88 -6.75 -1.41 -0.99
C ILE A 88 -6.74 -2.40 -2.15
N TRP A 89 -5.55 -2.62 -2.71
CA TRP A 89 -5.26 -3.72 -3.61
C TRP A 89 -3.87 -4.27 -3.32
N VAL A 90 -3.72 -5.59 -3.31
CA VAL A 90 -2.45 -6.27 -3.12
C VAL A 90 -2.25 -7.30 -4.24
N ALA A 91 -1.04 -7.39 -4.76
CA ALA A 91 -0.64 -8.42 -5.70
C ALA A 91 0.75 -8.94 -5.38
N GLY A 92 0.95 -10.25 -5.49
CA GLY A 92 2.25 -10.88 -5.30
C GLY A 92 3.14 -10.76 -6.53
N VAL A 93 4.43 -10.65 -6.31
CA VAL A 93 5.48 -10.77 -7.33
C VAL A 93 6.03 -12.19 -7.31
N ASP A 94 5.93 -12.92 -8.40
CA ASP A 94 6.44 -14.29 -8.49
C ASP A 94 7.98 -14.36 -8.65
N ASN A 95 8.53 -15.57 -8.70
CA ASN A 95 9.96 -15.82 -8.83
C ASN A 95 10.57 -15.28 -10.12
N SER A 96 9.77 -15.06 -11.17
CA SER A 96 10.20 -14.45 -12.44
C SER A 96 10.12 -12.93 -12.42
N ARG A 97 9.73 -12.34 -11.28
CA ARG A 97 9.42 -10.92 -11.10
C ARG A 97 8.16 -10.44 -11.83
N ALA A 98 7.35 -11.32 -12.35
CA ALA A 98 6.02 -10.97 -12.82
C ALA A 98 5.10 -10.64 -11.63
N ILE A 99 4.18 -9.71 -11.83
CA ILE A 99 3.12 -9.46 -10.87
C ILE A 99 1.94 -10.36 -11.23
N THR A 100 1.50 -11.16 -10.28
CA THR A 100 0.33 -12.01 -10.47
C THR A 100 -0.93 -11.17 -10.66
N GLY A 101 -1.79 -11.57 -11.58
CA GLY A 101 -3.05 -10.87 -11.85
C GLY A 101 -2.97 -9.64 -12.76
N GLY A 102 -1.82 -9.38 -13.40
CA GLY A 102 -1.67 -8.33 -14.43
C GLY A 102 -1.72 -6.88 -13.94
N ALA A 103 -1.80 -6.64 -12.63
CA ALA A 103 -1.82 -5.31 -12.04
C ALA A 103 -0.42 -4.70 -11.90
N PHE A 104 -0.34 -3.40 -11.56
CA PHE A 104 0.89 -2.67 -11.26
C PHE A 104 1.92 -2.59 -12.41
N ALA A 105 1.44 -2.49 -13.66
CA ALA A 105 2.30 -2.31 -14.83
C ALA A 105 3.21 -1.07 -14.76
N CYS A 106 2.84 -0.08 -13.95
CA CYS A 106 3.64 1.13 -13.70
C CYS A 106 4.98 0.86 -13.00
N ILE A 107 5.17 -0.32 -12.39
CA ILE A 107 6.42 -0.70 -11.74
C ILE A 107 7.28 -1.48 -12.74
N PRO A 108 8.43 -0.96 -13.19
CA PRO A 108 9.29 -1.67 -14.13
C PRO A 108 9.70 -3.05 -13.59
N VAL A 109 9.76 -4.05 -14.47
CA VAL A 109 10.11 -5.44 -14.10
C VAL A 109 11.49 -5.49 -13.40
N ALA A 110 12.46 -4.73 -13.89
CA ALA A 110 13.80 -4.65 -13.31
C ALA A 110 13.82 -4.07 -11.88
N SER A 111 12.77 -3.34 -11.50
CA SER A 111 12.62 -2.71 -10.19
C SER A 111 11.80 -3.53 -9.19
N ARG A 112 11.59 -4.83 -9.44
CA ARG A 112 10.77 -5.69 -8.58
C ARG A 112 11.63 -6.74 -7.90
N ILE A 113 11.39 -6.94 -6.61
CA ILE A 113 11.92 -8.09 -5.87
C ILE A 113 10.88 -9.22 -5.92
N ALA A 114 11.33 -10.43 -6.22
CA ALA A 114 10.46 -11.61 -6.29
C ALA A 114 9.99 -12.07 -4.90
N ASN A 115 8.89 -12.83 -4.86
CA ASN A 115 8.30 -13.42 -3.67
C ASN A 115 7.92 -12.40 -2.57
N THR A 116 7.40 -11.26 -2.99
CA THR A 116 6.94 -10.19 -2.11
C THR A 116 5.64 -9.59 -2.64
N ASP A 117 4.91 -8.90 -1.78
CA ASP A 117 3.67 -8.24 -2.18
C ASP A 117 3.92 -6.79 -2.60
N VAL A 118 3.06 -6.31 -3.48
CA VAL A 118 2.91 -4.90 -3.86
C VAL A 118 1.57 -4.44 -3.33
N ILE A 119 1.55 -3.32 -2.62
CA ILE A 119 0.37 -2.81 -1.91
C ILE A 119 -0.02 -1.46 -2.52
N SER A 120 -1.24 -1.36 -3.04
CA SER A 120 -1.87 -0.12 -3.48
C SER A 120 -2.85 0.37 -2.42
N ILE A 121 -2.77 1.65 -2.06
CA ILE A 121 -3.64 2.29 -1.08
C ILE A 121 -4.17 3.59 -1.66
N LYS A 122 -5.49 3.76 -1.64
CA LYS A 122 -6.18 4.98 -2.02
C LYS A 122 -7.00 5.50 -0.84
N ARG A 123 -6.97 6.81 -0.66
CA ARG A 123 -7.66 7.48 0.45
C ARG A 123 -7.76 8.98 0.23
N LEU A 124 -8.55 9.63 1.03
CA LEU A 124 -8.49 11.07 1.23
C LEU A 124 -7.64 11.43 2.45
N ILE A 125 -7.16 12.67 2.52
CA ILE A 125 -6.56 13.21 3.75
C ILE A 125 -7.65 13.36 4.80
N GLY A 126 -7.34 13.05 6.06
CA GLY A 126 -8.31 12.97 7.15
C GLY A 126 -8.97 14.28 7.61
N LEU A 127 -8.65 15.43 6.99
CA LEU A 127 -9.27 16.73 7.27
C LEU A 127 -9.70 17.42 5.97
N PRO A 128 -10.92 18.00 5.95
CA PRO A 128 -11.36 18.80 4.80
C PRO A 128 -10.52 20.07 4.65
N LEU A 129 -10.38 20.53 3.42
CA LEU A 129 -9.57 21.66 3.02
C LEU A 129 -10.42 22.87 2.64
N ALA A 130 -9.87 24.07 2.79
CA ALA A 130 -10.44 25.25 2.15
C ALA A 130 -10.15 25.25 0.63
N ASP A 131 -11.02 25.88 -0.16
CA ASP A 131 -10.91 25.92 -1.62
C ASP A 131 -9.54 26.44 -2.12
N ALA A 132 -9.02 27.46 -1.44
CA ALA A 132 -7.71 28.04 -1.77
C ALA A 132 -6.54 27.04 -1.62
N ALA A 133 -6.74 25.92 -0.93
CA ALA A 133 -5.73 24.86 -0.78
C ALA A 133 -5.67 23.91 -1.98
N ALA A 134 -6.66 23.97 -2.91
CA ALA A 134 -6.69 23.11 -4.10
C ALA A 134 -5.70 23.59 -5.17
N THR A 135 -4.41 23.53 -4.85
CA THR A 135 -3.32 24.03 -5.68
C THR A 135 -2.31 22.94 -6.04
N GLY A 136 -1.41 23.26 -6.97
CA GLY A 136 -0.25 22.43 -7.29
C GLY A 136 -0.56 21.14 -8.03
N ASN A 137 0.37 20.21 -7.93
CA ASN A 137 0.40 18.97 -8.70
C ASN A 137 -0.30 17.82 -7.98
N ARG A 138 -1.51 18.05 -7.47
CA ARG A 138 -2.29 17.09 -6.69
C ARG A 138 -3.68 16.89 -7.27
N PHE A 139 -4.32 15.81 -6.89
CA PHE A 139 -5.73 15.56 -7.15
C PHE A 139 -6.56 15.83 -5.90
N TYR A 140 -7.78 16.30 -6.11
CA TYR A 140 -8.73 16.61 -5.06
C TYR A 140 -10.07 15.96 -5.35
N LEU A 141 -10.81 15.68 -4.30
CA LEU A 141 -12.18 15.20 -4.37
C LEU A 141 -13.08 16.21 -3.63
N ALA A 142 -14.03 16.78 -4.35
CA ALA A 142 -15.14 17.51 -3.76
C ALA A 142 -16.26 16.52 -3.51
N THR A 143 -16.79 16.43 -2.29
CA THR A 143 -17.76 15.43 -1.88
C THR A 143 -18.98 16.03 -1.22
N THR A 144 -20.12 15.38 -1.44
CA THR A 144 -21.30 15.40 -0.59
C THR A 144 -21.58 13.94 -0.20
N THR A 145 -22.56 13.69 0.62
CA THR A 145 -22.92 12.31 1.01
C THR A 145 -23.28 11.41 -0.18
N GLN A 146 -23.79 11.98 -1.28
CA GLN A 146 -24.32 11.22 -2.43
C GLN A 146 -23.54 11.43 -3.73
N ALA A 147 -22.70 12.45 -3.80
CA ALA A 147 -21.98 12.80 -5.03
C ALA A 147 -20.53 13.18 -4.74
N ALA A 148 -19.66 12.88 -5.68
CA ALA A 148 -18.25 13.28 -5.63
C ALA A 148 -17.77 13.75 -7.00
N GLN A 149 -16.91 14.75 -7.01
CA GLN A 149 -16.23 15.19 -8.23
C GLN A 149 -14.73 15.28 -8.01
N MET A 150 -13.99 14.52 -8.79
CA MET A 150 -12.53 14.60 -8.80
C MET A 150 -12.06 15.68 -9.78
N PHE A 151 -11.06 16.43 -9.37
CA PHE A 151 -10.45 17.47 -10.18
C PHE A 151 -8.97 17.63 -9.82
N LYS A 152 -8.25 18.30 -10.70
CA LYS A 152 -6.82 18.56 -10.58
C LYS A 152 -6.58 19.89 -9.90
N GLY A 153 -5.51 20.00 -9.11
CA GLY A 153 -5.07 21.27 -8.52
C GLY A 153 -4.86 22.35 -9.57
N GLY A 154 -5.35 23.56 -9.28
CA GLY A 154 -5.36 24.69 -10.19
C GLY A 154 -6.58 24.77 -11.12
N GLU A 155 -7.44 23.75 -11.18
CA GLU A 155 -8.75 23.86 -11.81
C GLU A 155 -9.75 24.55 -10.89
N THR A 156 -10.87 25.01 -11.47
CA THR A 156 -11.97 25.58 -10.69
C THR A 156 -12.53 24.53 -9.74
N VAL A 157 -12.58 24.86 -8.45
CA VAL A 157 -13.16 23.97 -7.45
C VAL A 157 -14.64 23.75 -7.74
N PRO A 158 -15.13 22.51 -7.86
CA PRO A 158 -16.50 22.22 -8.22
C PRO A 158 -17.51 22.82 -7.23
N ALA A 159 -18.56 23.45 -7.75
CA ALA A 159 -19.72 23.82 -6.97
C ALA A 159 -20.69 22.65 -6.90
N MET A 160 -21.06 22.23 -5.68
CA MET A 160 -21.97 21.11 -5.43
C MET A 160 -23.00 21.51 -4.38
N THR A 161 -24.19 20.94 -4.48
CA THR A 161 -25.30 21.12 -3.51
C THR A 161 -25.74 19.73 -2.99
N PRO A 162 -25.99 19.58 -1.69
CA PRO A 162 -25.78 20.52 -0.60
C PRO A 162 -24.32 20.92 -0.45
N GLU A 163 -24.00 21.79 0.53
CA GLU A 163 -22.63 22.24 0.74
C GLU A 163 -21.63 21.11 0.79
N ARG A 164 -20.60 21.19 -0.04
CA ARG A 164 -19.59 20.15 -0.22
C ARG A 164 -18.45 20.27 0.78
N GLN A 165 -17.75 19.18 0.99
CA GLN A 165 -16.41 19.14 1.58
C GLN A 165 -15.35 18.99 0.49
N LEU A 166 -14.14 19.49 0.75
CA LEU A 166 -13.01 19.38 -0.16
C LEU A 166 -11.90 18.57 0.51
N TRP A 167 -11.33 17.61 -0.22
CA TRP A 167 -10.31 16.71 0.28
C TRP A 167 -9.17 16.55 -0.73
N GLU A 168 -7.93 16.37 -0.25
CA GLU A 168 -6.85 15.90 -1.11
C GLU A 168 -6.98 14.39 -1.31
N TYR A 169 -7.00 13.98 -2.59
CA TYR A 169 -7.01 12.58 -2.98
C TYR A 169 -5.59 12.04 -3.09
N GLN A 170 -5.34 10.91 -2.47
CA GLN A 170 -4.04 10.25 -2.45
C GLN A 170 -4.14 8.81 -2.94
N HIS A 171 -3.18 8.42 -3.79
CA HIS A 171 -2.94 7.05 -4.19
C HIS A 171 -1.46 6.74 -3.99
N PHE A 172 -1.19 5.70 -3.24
CA PHE A 172 0.15 5.21 -2.93
C PHE A 172 0.32 3.76 -3.36
N ILE A 173 1.54 3.41 -3.79
CA ILE A 173 1.91 2.03 -4.09
C ILE A 173 3.23 1.74 -3.38
N TYR A 174 3.20 0.77 -2.48
CA TYR A 174 4.37 0.25 -1.79
C TYR A 174 4.86 -1.01 -2.48
N TYR A 175 6.15 -1.10 -2.72
CA TYR A 175 6.80 -2.26 -3.34
C TYR A 175 8.26 -2.34 -2.93
N LEU A 176 8.86 -3.52 -3.10
CA LEU A 176 10.28 -3.72 -2.84
C LEU A 176 11.08 -3.67 -4.13
N SER A 177 12.25 -3.02 -4.06
CA SER A 177 13.16 -2.80 -5.19
C SER A 177 14.60 -2.93 -4.72
N PRO A 178 15.53 -3.43 -5.54
CA PRO A 178 16.94 -3.26 -5.25
C PRO A 178 17.35 -1.79 -5.43
N ASN A 179 18.15 -1.26 -4.53
CA ASN A 179 18.81 0.03 -4.70
C ASN A 179 20.03 -0.09 -5.63
N ALA A 180 20.79 1.01 -5.85
CA ALA A 180 21.96 1.01 -6.73
C ALA A 180 23.07 0.06 -6.26
N ALA A 181 23.17 -0.22 -4.96
CA ALA A 181 24.11 -1.19 -4.37
C ALA A 181 23.59 -2.63 -4.38
N GLY A 182 22.37 -2.87 -4.88
CA GLY A 182 21.72 -4.18 -4.88
C GLY A 182 21.03 -4.56 -3.56
N ASN A 183 21.00 -3.67 -2.57
CA ASN A 183 20.29 -3.91 -1.33
C ASN A 183 18.78 -3.73 -1.52
N PRO A 184 17.96 -4.58 -0.88
CA PRO A 184 16.52 -4.44 -0.94
C PRO A 184 16.07 -3.20 -0.18
N GLU A 185 15.13 -2.45 -0.74
CA GLU A 185 14.52 -1.29 -0.09
C GLU A 185 13.01 -1.23 -0.32
N LEU A 186 12.28 -0.72 0.67
CA LEU A 186 10.88 -0.35 0.51
C LEU A 186 10.79 0.97 -0.23
N ARG A 187 10.06 0.99 -1.34
CA ARG A 187 9.76 2.19 -2.12
C ARG A 187 8.29 2.52 -2.06
N LYS A 188 8.00 3.82 -2.15
CA LYS A 188 6.64 4.32 -2.25
C LYS A 188 6.49 5.11 -3.55
N ARG A 189 5.50 4.74 -4.38
CA ARG A 189 5.01 5.57 -5.46
C ARG A 189 3.81 6.37 -4.98
N TYR A 190 3.64 7.59 -5.46
CA TYR A 190 2.49 8.43 -5.15
C TYR A 190 2.00 9.18 -6.38
N LEU A 191 0.69 9.31 -6.48
CA LEU A 191 0.03 10.01 -7.57
C LEU A 191 0.33 11.50 -7.51
N THR A 192 0.75 12.07 -8.64
CA THR A 192 0.92 13.51 -8.85
C THR A 192 0.28 13.93 -10.16
N ALA A 193 -0.23 15.14 -10.21
CA ALA A 193 -0.80 15.73 -11.41
C ALA A 193 0.24 16.40 -12.33
N ASN A 194 1.53 16.33 -12.00
CA ASN A 194 2.60 16.92 -12.76
C ASN A 194 2.91 16.13 -14.05
N GLY A 195 3.09 16.88 -15.17
CA GLY A 195 3.58 16.28 -16.41
C GLY A 195 2.69 15.20 -17.05
N GLY A 196 1.39 15.22 -16.79
CA GLY A 196 0.45 14.25 -17.35
C GLY A 196 -0.01 13.17 -16.36
N SER A 197 0.07 13.48 -15.09
CA SER A 197 -0.45 12.65 -13.99
C SER A 197 0.25 11.28 -13.91
N VAL A 198 1.32 11.23 -13.18
CA VAL A 198 2.20 10.06 -13.02
C VAL A 198 2.37 9.68 -11.56
N LEU A 199 2.71 8.43 -11.32
CA LEU A 199 3.15 7.94 -10.01
C LEU A 199 4.67 8.05 -9.91
N ILE A 200 5.16 9.00 -9.12
CA ILE A 200 6.59 9.16 -8.85
C ILE A 200 7.04 8.29 -7.67
N SER A 201 8.30 7.87 -7.68
CA SER A 201 8.83 6.90 -6.72
C SER A 201 9.94 7.50 -5.86
N GLY A 202 9.98 7.12 -4.58
CA GLY A 202 11.06 7.41 -3.66
C GLY A 202 11.36 6.26 -2.69
N PRO A 203 12.60 6.13 -2.20
CA PRO A 203 12.97 5.16 -1.17
C PRO A 203 12.37 5.58 0.17
N MET A 204 11.97 4.60 0.98
CA MET A 204 11.36 4.80 2.30
C MET A 204 12.15 4.16 3.44
N ALA A 205 12.64 2.92 3.27
CA ALA A 205 13.43 2.19 4.25
C ALA A 205 14.30 1.16 3.54
N GLU A 206 15.55 1.03 3.94
CA GLU A 206 16.50 0.06 3.41
C GLU A 206 16.43 -1.28 4.14
N GLY A 207 17.01 -2.32 3.55
CA GLY A 207 17.08 -3.64 4.14
C GLY A 207 15.78 -4.43 4.16
N ILE A 208 14.70 -3.94 3.57
CA ILE A 208 13.42 -4.66 3.56
C ILE A 208 13.46 -5.76 2.48
N GLU A 209 13.74 -6.98 2.91
CA GLU A 209 13.96 -8.13 2.02
C GLU A 209 12.65 -8.79 1.57
N ARG A 210 11.63 -8.80 2.44
CA ARG A 210 10.33 -9.41 2.16
C ARG A 210 9.21 -8.59 2.78
N MET A 211 8.10 -8.50 2.07
CA MET A 211 6.85 -7.92 2.55
C MET A 211 5.70 -8.83 2.11
N THR A 212 4.83 -9.21 3.04
CA THR A 212 3.65 -10.05 2.78
C THR A 212 2.46 -9.53 3.57
N VAL A 213 1.29 -9.56 2.94
CA VAL A 213 0.01 -9.16 3.56
C VAL A 213 -0.95 -10.34 3.55
N LEU A 214 -1.53 -10.62 4.70
CA LEU A 214 -2.69 -11.49 4.82
C LEU A 214 -3.90 -10.62 5.19
N PHE A 215 -5.06 -10.95 4.63
CA PHE A 215 -6.31 -10.28 4.98
C PHE A 215 -7.10 -11.11 5.98
N GLY A 216 -7.60 -10.46 7.02
CA GLY A 216 -8.57 -11.00 7.96
C GLY A 216 -9.96 -10.88 7.38
N VAL A 217 -10.65 -12.01 7.24
CA VAL A 217 -11.98 -12.11 6.64
C VAL A 217 -12.96 -12.56 7.69
N ASP A 218 -14.14 -11.92 7.71
CA ASP A 218 -15.30 -12.29 8.47
C ASP A 218 -16.15 -13.22 7.59
N ASP A 219 -16.21 -14.51 7.96
CA ASP A 219 -16.96 -15.55 7.25
C ASP A 219 -18.32 -15.84 7.90
N SER A 220 -18.70 -15.11 8.95
CA SER A 220 -19.96 -15.29 9.65
C SER A 220 -21.17 -15.16 8.70
N PRO A 221 -22.23 -15.95 8.83
CA PRO A 221 -23.42 -15.83 7.99
C PRO A 221 -24.03 -14.42 8.02
N VAL A 222 -23.97 -13.77 9.17
CA VAL A 222 -24.25 -12.34 9.35
C VAL A 222 -22.94 -11.70 9.79
N PRO A 223 -22.38 -10.75 9.02
CA PRO A 223 -21.09 -10.13 9.37
C PRO A 223 -21.15 -9.52 10.78
N ASP A 224 -20.22 -9.91 11.65
CA ASP A 224 -20.10 -9.39 13.01
C ASP A 224 -18.86 -8.52 13.22
N GLY A 225 -18.00 -8.43 12.18
CA GLY A 225 -16.77 -7.65 12.17
C GLY A 225 -15.59 -8.34 12.89
N GLU A 226 -15.75 -9.59 13.31
CA GLU A 226 -14.68 -10.41 13.86
C GLU A 226 -13.91 -11.14 12.74
N ILE A 227 -12.69 -11.51 13.03
CA ILE A 227 -11.82 -12.17 12.05
C ILE A 227 -11.93 -13.67 12.26
N ASP A 228 -12.54 -14.39 11.30
CA ASP A 228 -12.63 -15.85 11.33
C ASP A 228 -11.37 -16.52 10.75
N ARG A 229 -10.79 -15.90 9.72
CA ARG A 229 -9.58 -16.45 9.07
C ARG A 229 -8.67 -15.39 8.50
N TYR A 230 -7.36 -15.71 8.40
CA TYR A 230 -6.40 -14.93 7.63
C TYR A 230 -6.04 -15.64 6.34
N VAL A 231 -6.09 -14.92 5.22
CA VAL A 231 -5.83 -15.46 3.88
C VAL A 231 -4.92 -14.55 3.06
N ALA A 232 -4.16 -15.15 2.15
CA ALA A 232 -3.43 -14.39 1.14
C ALA A 232 -4.41 -13.69 0.19
N THR A 233 -4.00 -12.58 -0.41
CA THR A 233 -4.81 -11.77 -1.34
C THR A 233 -5.48 -12.59 -2.43
N ALA A 234 -4.78 -13.56 -3.01
CA ALA A 234 -5.32 -14.41 -4.08
C ALA A 234 -6.54 -15.25 -3.65
N ASN A 235 -6.72 -15.42 -2.36
CA ASN A 235 -7.81 -16.22 -1.77
C ASN A 235 -8.95 -15.36 -1.20
N VAL A 236 -8.88 -14.04 -1.35
CA VAL A 236 -10.00 -13.13 -1.03
C VAL A 236 -10.85 -12.95 -2.29
N THR A 237 -12.11 -13.30 -2.20
CA THR A 237 -13.05 -13.21 -3.33
C THR A 237 -13.53 -11.77 -3.57
N GLU A 238 -13.98 -11.49 -4.80
CA GLU A 238 -14.61 -10.21 -5.12
C GLU A 238 -15.87 -9.96 -4.29
N GLN A 239 -16.60 -11.01 -3.93
CA GLN A 239 -17.78 -10.92 -3.08
C GLN A 239 -17.41 -10.47 -1.67
N GLU A 240 -16.39 -11.06 -1.04
CA GLU A 240 -15.92 -10.66 0.29
C GLU A 240 -15.47 -9.19 0.33
N TRP A 241 -14.84 -8.71 -0.74
CA TRP A 241 -14.52 -7.29 -0.86
C TRP A 241 -15.78 -6.41 -0.98
N SER A 242 -16.74 -6.82 -1.82
CA SER A 242 -17.97 -6.03 -2.06
C SER A 242 -18.92 -6.03 -0.88
N GLU A 243 -18.93 -7.10 -0.09
CA GLU A 243 -19.75 -7.23 1.12
C GLU A 243 -19.08 -6.63 2.38
N GLY A 244 -17.85 -6.08 2.25
CA GLY A 244 -17.12 -5.50 3.38
C GLY A 244 -16.61 -6.50 4.39
N ARG A 245 -16.49 -7.78 4.01
CA ARG A 245 -16.03 -8.87 4.88
C ARG A 245 -14.53 -8.85 5.16
N VAL A 246 -13.77 -8.03 4.44
CA VAL A 246 -12.33 -7.86 4.69
C VAL A 246 -12.14 -6.80 5.77
N VAL A 247 -11.98 -7.25 7.01
CA VAL A 247 -12.02 -6.41 8.21
C VAL A 247 -10.65 -6.08 8.79
N ALA A 248 -9.60 -6.81 8.37
CA ALA A 248 -8.23 -6.57 8.83
C ALA A 248 -7.19 -6.87 7.77
N ALA A 249 -6.00 -6.28 7.94
CA ALA A 249 -4.78 -6.64 7.23
C ALA A 249 -3.68 -6.96 8.24
N ARG A 250 -2.98 -8.08 8.05
CA ARG A 250 -1.83 -8.51 8.83
C ARG A 250 -0.59 -8.44 7.96
N ILE A 251 0.36 -7.60 8.36
CA ILE A 251 1.55 -7.26 7.58
C ILE A 251 2.74 -7.96 8.20
N PHE A 252 3.54 -8.59 7.35
CA PHE A 252 4.82 -9.20 7.72
C PHE A 252 5.93 -8.51 6.94
N ILE A 253 6.99 -8.11 7.62
CA ILE A 253 8.19 -7.52 7.02
C ILE A 253 9.40 -8.29 7.54
N LEU A 254 10.21 -8.83 6.63
CA LEU A 254 11.52 -9.37 6.93
C LEU A 254 12.57 -8.31 6.56
N VAL A 255 13.30 -7.86 7.56
CA VAL A 255 14.39 -6.90 7.41
C VAL A 255 15.71 -7.64 7.47
N ARG A 256 16.68 -7.30 6.64
CA ARG A 256 18.04 -7.84 6.70
C ARG A 256 19.08 -6.73 6.85
N SER A 257 20.26 -7.05 7.40
CA SER A 257 21.40 -6.14 7.40
C SER A 257 21.84 -5.79 5.97
N LEU A 258 22.40 -4.60 5.77
CA LEU A 258 22.85 -4.14 4.45
C LEU A 258 24.15 -4.84 4.03
N GLN A 259 24.96 -5.27 5.00
CA GLN A 259 26.21 -5.98 4.78
C GLN A 259 26.14 -7.38 5.36
N ALA A 260 26.75 -8.33 4.68
CA ALA A 260 26.95 -9.68 5.21
C ALA A 260 28.15 -9.67 6.17
N SER A 261 27.96 -10.22 7.37
CA SER A 261 29.08 -10.43 8.33
C SER A 261 29.80 -11.73 8.03
N SER A 262 31.10 -11.70 7.95
CA SER A 262 31.93 -12.91 7.77
C SER A 262 31.99 -13.79 9.04
N SER A 263 31.61 -13.24 10.19
CA SER A 263 31.58 -13.94 11.49
C SER A 263 30.23 -14.52 11.85
N TYR A 264 29.20 -14.31 11.02
CA TYR A 264 27.82 -14.75 11.26
C TYR A 264 27.35 -15.71 10.17
N VAL A 265 26.69 -16.78 10.57
CA VAL A 265 26.06 -17.75 9.66
C VAL A 265 24.58 -17.86 10.01
N ASN A 266 23.71 -17.49 9.10
CA ASN A 266 22.27 -17.49 9.31
C ASN A 266 21.63 -18.80 8.81
N ASN A 267 21.35 -19.71 9.72
CA ASN A 267 20.63 -20.95 9.45
C ASN A 267 19.15 -20.91 9.86
N ASN A 268 18.65 -19.73 10.24
CA ASN A 268 17.25 -19.59 10.67
C ASN A 268 16.29 -19.66 9.50
N VAL A 269 15.07 -20.10 9.80
CA VAL A 269 13.92 -20.06 8.91
C VAL A 269 12.92 -19.07 9.48
N TYR A 270 12.47 -18.13 8.65
CA TYR A 270 11.54 -17.07 9.01
C TYR A 270 10.19 -17.32 8.34
N GLN A 271 9.11 -17.37 9.13
CA GLN A 271 7.76 -17.52 8.60
C GLN A 271 7.18 -16.14 8.27
N VAL A 272 7.15 -15.77 7.01
CA VAL A 272 6.67 -14.47 6.51
C VAL A 272 5.27 -14.66 5.91
N GLY A 273 4.25 -14.49 6.74
CA GLY A 273 2.87 -14.82 6.36
C GLY A 273 2.71 -16.30 6.04
N SER A 274 2.26 -16.61 4.83
CA SER A 274 2.07 -18.00 4.35
C SER A 274 3.33 -18.65 3.76
N THR A 275 4.45 -17.92 3.70
CA THR A 275 5.70 -18.41 3.07
C THR A 275 6.85 -18.44 4.05
N SER A 276 7.79 -19.38 3.85
CA SER A 276 9.02 -19.48 4.64
C SER A 276 10.21 -18.92 3.87
N VAL A 277 11.08 -18.18 4.55
CA VAL A 277 12.35 -17.66 4.04
C VAL A 277 13.49 -18.25 4.87
N SER A 278 14.42 -18.95 4.22
CA SER A 278 15.60 -19.50 4.87
C SER A 278 16.81 -18.58 4.69
N GLY A 279 17.63 -18.44 5.74
CA GLY A 279 18.91 -17.77 5.69
C GLY A 279 19.97 -18.50 4.86
N ASN A 280 19.80 -19.83 4.66
CA ASN A 280 20.66 -20.68 3.83
C ASN A 280 22.16 -20.57 4.15
N GLY A 281 22.51 -20.25 5.39
CA GLY A 281 23.90 -20.11 5.80
C GLY A 281 24.57 -18.80 5.33
N ASP A 282 23.81 -17.84 4.88
CA ASP A 282 24.37 -16.52 4.52
C ASP A 282 24.83 -15.71 5.75
N GLY A 283 25.56 -14.64 5.51
CA GLY A 283 26.08 -13.76 6.57
C GLY A 283 25.12 -12.62 6.97
N PHE A 284 23.89 -12.59 6.47
CA PHE A 284 22.95 -11.52 6.78
C PHE A 284 22.16 -11.77 8.05
N ARG A 285 22.15 -10.79 8.94
CA ARG A 285 21.24 -10.78 10.09
C ARG A 285 19.85 -10.39 9.65
N ARG A 286 18.83 -11.01 10.23
CA ARG A 286 17.42 -10.74 9.88
C ARG A 286 16.55 -10.52 11.10
N LEU A 287 15.55 -9.67 10.94
CA LEU A 287 14.50 -9.40 11.92
C LEU A 287 13.14 -9.51 11.22
N LEU A 288 12.28 -10.37 11.74
CA LEU A 288 10.88 -10.46 11.31
C LEU A 288 10.03 -9.56 12.20
N LEU A 289 9.28 -8.66 11.57
CA LEU A 289 8.29 -7.81 12.20
C LEU A 289 6.90 -8.14 11.68
N GLU A 290 5.91 -8.05 12.57
CA GLU A 290 4.51 -8.32 12.27
C GLU A 290 3.63 -7.27 12.93
N SER A 291 2.55 -6.88 12.22
CA SER A 291 1.53 -5.99 12.77
C SER A 291 0.18 -6.25 12.12
N SER A 292 -0.90 -6.13 12.89
CA SER A 292 -2.27 -6.21 12.41
C SER A 292 -2.94 -4.83 12.44
N VAL A 293 -3.76 -4.55 11.42
CA VAL A 293 -4.48 -3.29 11.24
C VAL A 293 -5.93 -3.60 10.94
N SER A 294 -6.85 -3.01 11.69
CA SER A 294 -8.28 -3.06 11.37
C SER A 294 -8.60 -2.15 10.18
N LEU A 295 -9.36 -2.67 9.22
CA LEU A 295 -9.77 -2.01 7.98
C LEU A 295 -11.24 -1.59 8.08
N ARG A 296 -11.50 -0.48 8.77
CA ARG A 296 -12.87 -0.02 9.05
C ARG A 296 -13.57 0.62 7.84
N ASN A 297 -12.82 1.38 7.02
CA ASN A 297 -13.42 2.15 5.93
C ASN A 297 -13.98 1.29 4.79
N PRO A 298 -13.31 0.23 4.31
CA PRO A 298 -13.88 -0.66 3.31
C PRO A 298 -15.18 -1.33 3.75
N ALA A 299 -15.27 -1.73 5.03
CA ALA A 299 -16.48 -2.35 5.60
C ALA A 299 -17.65 -1.36 5.67
N VAL A 300 -17.39 -0.10 6.03
CA VAL A 300 -18.44 0.95 6.08
C VAL A 300 -19.02 1.23 4.69
N MET A 301 -18.17 1.28 3.66
CA MET A 301 -18.61 1.55 2.28
C MET A 301 -19.44 0.41 1.70
N ALA A 302 -19.18 -0.83 2.06
CA ALA A 302 -19.98 -1.97 1.62
C ALA A 302 -21.33 -2.08 2.33
N GLY A 303 -21.41 -1.70 3.61
CA GLY A 303 -22.65 -1.71 4.40
C GLY A 303 -23.61 -0.54 4.12
N GLY A 304 -23.17 0.51 3.46
CA GLY A 304 -23.96 1.71 3.16
C GLY A 304 -24.94 1.57 1.98
N GLY A 305 -25.03 0.40 1.36
CA GLY A 305 -25.87 0.09 0.20
C GLY A 305 -27.12 -0.75 0.49
N ALA A 306 -27.56 -0.86 1.75
CA ALA A 306 -28.78 -1.57 2.13
C ALA A 306 -29.96 -0.61 2.34
#